data_974e48d6fe3c20bbfeaab8156e87a31e
#
_entry.id   974e48d6fe3c20bbfeaab8156e87a31e
#
_cell.length_a   1.000
_cell.length_b   1.000
_cell.length_c   1.000
_cell.angle_alpha   90.00
_cell.angle_beta   90.00
_cell.angle_gamma   90.00
#
_symmetry.space_group_name_H-M   'P 1'
#
loop_
_entity.id
_entity.type
_entity.pdbx_description
1 polymer ?
#
loop_
_entity_poly.entity_id
_entity_poly.type
_entity_poly.pdbx_seq_one_letter_code
_entity_poly.pdbx_strand_id
1 'polypeptide(L)'
;MQSRRNASDLKSVLADKIAPAIEEVKAFRKQHGNTKVGEITVDMMYGGMRSMKGLVTETSVLDAEEGIRFRGYTIPECQELLPKAPGGDEPLPEGLFWLLVTGEIPTEEQVRGLSAEWADRAALPSHVVTMLNNFPSTMH
;
A
#
# COMPACT_ATOMS: atom_id res chain seq x y z
N MET A 1 24.17 0.96 -20.48
CA MET A 1 23.49 -0.32 -20.24
C MET A 1 22.02 -0.02 -19.98
N GLN A 2 21.14 -0.17 -20.99
CA GLN A 2 19.71 -0.05 -20.79
C GLN A 2 19.25 -1.34 -20.06
N SER A 3 18.89 -1.20 -18.78
CA SER A 3 18.21 -2.25 -18.04
C SER A 3 16.92 -2.59 -18.81
N ARG A 4 16.81 -3.82 -19.30
CA ARG A 4 15.55 -4.35 -19.81
C ARG A 4 14.54 -4.26 -18.67
N ARG A 5 13.58 -3.35 -18.76
CA ARG A 5 12.44 -3.31 -17.87
C ARG A 5 11.71 -4.64 -18.03
N ASN A 6 11.85 -5.52 -17.03
CA ASN A 6 10.98 -6.68 -16.96
C ASN A 6 9.56 -6.14 -16.73
N ALA A 7 8.64 -6.43 -17.65
CA ALA A 7 7.23 -6.01 -17.56
C ALA A 7 6.50 -6.55 -16.30
N SER A 8 7.21 -7.29 -15.46
CA SER A 8 6.71 -7.90 -14.24
C SER A 8 7.25 -7.27 -12.94
N ASP A 9 8.18 -6.28 -13.02
CA ASP A 9 8.65 -5.60 -11.81
C ASP A 9 7.62 -4.54 -11.32
N LEU A 10 7.59 -4.30 -10.01
CA LEU A 10 6.65 -3.40 -9.36
C LEU A 10 6.67 -1.99 -9.96
N LYS A 11 7.84 -1.47 -10.26
CA LYS A 11 8.01 -0.11 -10.81
C LYS A 11 7.40 0.04 -12.19
N SER A 12 7.55 -0.97 -13.04
CA SER A 12 6.95 -0.99 -14.38
C SER A 12 5.43 -1.09 -14.30
N VAL A 13 4.90 -1.98 -13.46
CA VAL A 13 3.45 -2.13 -13.25
C VAL A 13 2.84 -0.82 -12.72
N LEU A 14 3.48 -0.17 -11.75
CA LEU A 14 3.02 1.12 -11.24
C LEU A 14 3.06 2.22 -12.30
N ALA A 15 4.13 2.29 -13.11
CA ALA A 15 4.25 3.28 -14.16
C ALA A 15 3.09 3.18 -15.19
N ASP A 16 2.69 1.96 -15.53
CA ASP A 16 1.58 1.72 -16.45
C ASP A 16 0.22 2.10 -15.86
N LYS A 17 0.06 2.00 -14.52
CA LYS A 17 -1.20 2.31 -13.83
C LYS A 17 -1.38 3.79 -13.50
N ILE A 18 -0.31 4.54 -13.30
CA ILE A 18 -0.39 5.93 -12.83
C ILE A 18 -1.14 6.83 -13.80
N ALA A 19 -0.82 6.76 -15.09
CA ALA A 19 -1.44 7.65 -16.07
C ALA A 19 -2.97 7.41 -16.22
N PRO A 20 -3.46 6.17 -16.37
CA PRO A 20 -4.90 5.90 -16.38
C PRO A 20 -5.60 6.34 -15.08
N ALA A 21 -5.03 6.07 -13.91
CA ALA A 21 -5.61 6.46 -12.63
C ALA A 21 -5.74 7.99 -12.48
N ILE A 22 -4.73 8.74 -12.93
CA ILE A 22 -4.79 10.21 -12.94
C ILE A 22 -5.95 10.71 -13.80
N GLU A 23 -6.13 10.17 -15.00
CA GLU A 23 -7.22 10.59 -15.90
C GLU A 23 -8.59 10.20 -15.34
N GLU A 24 -8.73 9.03 -14.74
CA GLU A 24 -9.95 8.60 -14.07
C GLU A 24 -10.34 9.56 -12.95
N VAL A 25 -9.41 9.88 -12.04
CA VAL A 25 -9.65 10.84 -10.95
C VAL A 25 -10.00 12.23 -11.48
N LYS A 26 -9.32 12.70 -12.54
CA LYS A 26 -9.65 13.98 -13.18
C LYS A 26 -11.08 13.98 -13.76
N ALA A 27 -11.45 12.91 -14.46
CA ALA A 27 -12.79 12.77 -15.04
C ALA A 27 -13.88 12.73 -13.95
N PHE A 28 -13.66 11.94 -12.91
CA PHE A 28 -14.55 11.85 -11.76
C PHE A 28 -14.73 13.22 -11.07
N ARG A 29 -13.65 13.93 -10.79
CA ARG A 29 -13.69 15.27 -10.19
C ARG A 29 -14.38 16.29 -11.08
N LYS A 30 -14.20 16.21 -12.40
CA LYS A 30 -14.90 17.10 -13.35
C LYS A 30 -16.41 16.86 -13.33
N GLN A 31 -16.82 15.61 -13.19
CA GLN A 31 -18.25 15.23 -13.19
C GLN A 31 -18.92 15.46 -11.83
N HIS A 32 -18.24 15.13 -10.73
CA HIS A 32 -18.82 15.05 -9.39
C HIS A 32 -18.23 16.03 -8.37
N GLY A 33 -17.29 16.89 -8.77
CA GLY A 33 -16.53 17.74 -7.84
C GLY A 33 -17.37 18.69 -6.98
N ASN A 34 -18.57 19.07 -7.44
CA ASN A 34 -19.49 19.92 -6.69
C ASN A 34 -20.57 19.13 -5.92
N THR A 35 -20.52 17.80 -5.92
CA THR A 35 -21.49 16.96 -5.21
C THR A 35 -21.26 17.10 -3.70
N LYS A 36 -22.33 17.46 -2.97
CA LYS A 36 -22.30 17.55 -1.50
C LYS A 36 -22.23 16.14 -0.91
N VAL A 37 -21.17 15.85 -0.14
CA VAL A 37 -20.93 14.52 0.47
C VAL A 37 -21.26 14.47 1.95
N GLY A 38 -21.57 15.62 2.57
CA GLY A 38 -21.91 15.69 3.99
C GLY A 38 -22.02 17.14 4.47
N GLU A 39 -22.36 17.28 5.74
CA GLU A 39 -22.35 18.55 6.48
C GLU A 39 -21.37 18.46 7.64
N ILE A 40 -20.75 19.57 7.98
CA ILE A 40 -19.82 19.70 9.10
C ILE A 40 -20.55 20.45 10.22
N THR A 41 -20.60 19.87 11.42
CA THR A 41 -21.16 20.49 12.61
C THR A 41 -20.06 21.00 13.53
N VAL A 42 -20.43 21.95 14.41
CA VAL A 42 -19.52 22.44 15.45
C VAL A 42 -19.00 21.31 16.33
N ASP A 43 -19.85 20.33 16.64
CA ASP A 43 -19.51 19.16 17.45
C ASP A 43 -18.44 18.29 16.80
N MET A 44 -18.51 18.09 15.49
CA MET A 44 -17.45 17.38 14.72
C MET A 44 -16.11 18.12 14.79
N MET A 45 -16.11 19.47 14.74
CA MET A 45 -14.89 20.29 14.81
C MET A 45 -14.22 20.17 16.20
N TYR A 46 -14.98 20.27 17.28
CA TYR A 46 -14.46 20.08 18.64
C TYR A 46 -14.12 18.62 18.96
N GLY A 47 -14.81 17.67 18.36
CA GLY A 47 -14.57 16.22 18.50
C GLY A 47 -13.37 15.68 17.72
N GLY A 48 -12.52 16.54 17.16
CA GLY A 48 -11.32 16.13 16.41
C GLY A 48 -11.66 15.55 15.02
N MET A 49 -12.62 16.15 14.33
CA MET A 49 -13.05 15.77 12.99
C MET A 49 -13.64 14.35 12.88
N ARG A 50 -14.14 13.79 13.96
CA ARG A 50 -14.82 12.48 13.95
C ARG A 50 -16.05 12.55 13.02
N SER A 51 -16.21 11.48 12.23
CA SER A 51 -17.31 11.33 11.27
C SER A 51 -17.29 12.32 10.08
N MET A 52 -16.26 13.16 9.97
CA MET A 52 -16.08 14.00 8.78
C MET A 52 -15.54 13.15 7.62
N LYS A 53 -16.22 13.21 6.48
CA LYS A 53 -15.74 12.60 5.23
C LYS A 53 -14.78 13.57 4.53
N GLY A 54 -13.53 13.59 4.93
CA GLY A 54 -12.51 14.54 4.44
C GLY A 54 -11.47 13.92 3.49
N LEU A 55 -11.51 12.60 3.29
CA LEU A 55 -10.51 11.89 2.51
C LEU A 55 -11.12 10.73 1.74
N VAL A 56 -10.66 10.52 0.50
CA VAL A 56 -10.87 9.28 -0.24
C VAL A 56 -9.63 8.40 -0.03
N THR A 57 -9.84 7.19 0.45
CA THR A 57 -8.78 6.18 0.59
C THR A 57 -9.23 4.89 -0.07
N GLU A 58 -8.34 4.32 -0.90
CA GLU A 58 -8.63 3.10 -1.68
C GLU A 58 -7.75 1.92 -1.26
N THR A 59 -6.71 2.17 -0.46
CA THR A 59 -5.73 1.14 -0.06
C THR A 59 -6.27 0.22 1.02
N SER A 60 -6.86 0.76 2.07
CA SER A 60 -7.42 -0.03 3.15
C SER A 60 -8.60 0.69 3.79
N VAL A 61 -9.56 -0.08 4.27
CA VAL A 61 -10.73 0.41 4.99
C VAL A 61 -10.90 -0.45 6.25
N LEU A 62 -11.02 0.20 7.40
CA LEU A 62 -11.35 -0.47 8.66
C LEU A 62 -12.82 -0.16 8.99
N ASP A 63 -13.65 -1.17 8.86
CA ASP A 63 -15.04 -1.14 9.32
C ASP A 63 -15.13 -1.63 10.76
N ALA A 64 -15.99 -1.01 11.57
CA ALA A 64 -16.14 -1.34 12.98
C ALA A 64 -16.74 -2.74 13.22
N GLU A 65 -17.57 -3.22 12.31
CA GLU A 65 -18.28 -4.49 12.42
C GLU A 65 -17.60 -5.61 11.61
N GLU A 66 -17.12 -5.29 10.40
CA GLU A 66 -16.52 -6.28 9.51
C GLU A 66 -15.00 -6.43 9.67
N GLY A 67 -14.33 -5.43 10.25
CA GLY A 67 -12.88 -5.39 10.33
C GLY A 67 -12.20 -4.76 9.11
N ILE A 68 -10.90 -5.04 8.94
CA ILE A 68 -10.09 -4.42 7.89
C ILE A 68 -10.26 -5.11 6.53
N ARG A 69 -10.25 -4.28 5.48
CA ARG A 69 -10.14 -4.72 4.09
C ARG A 69 -8.94 -4.05 3.43
N PHE A 70 -8.16 -4.82 2.67
CA PHE A 70 -7.00 -4.38 1.89
C PHE A 70 -7.39 -4.38 0.40
N ARG A 71 -7.53 -3.20 -0.22
CA ARG A 71 -8.03 -3.08 -1.60
C ARG A 71 -9.35 -3.86 -1.83
N GLY A 72 -10.21 -3.92 -0.80
CA GLY A 72 -11.48 -4.64 -0.82
C GLY A 72 -11.41 -6.09 -0.33
N TYR A 73 -10.23 -6.69 -0.20
CA TYR A 73 -10.05 -8.06 0.29
C TYR A 73 -9.99 -8.12 1.82
N THR A 74 -10.66 -9.07 2.41
CA THR A 74 -10.57 -9.42 3.83
C THR A 74 -9.25 -10.13 4.15
N ILE A 75 -8.92 -10.28 5.45
CA ILE A 75 -7.74 -11.04 5.87
C ILE A 75 -7.79 -12.49 5.37
N PRO A 76 -8.89 -13.25 5.54
CA PRO A 76 -8.98 -14.62 5.00
C PRO A 76 -8.80 -14.69 3.48
N GLU A 77 -9.39 -13.76 2.73
CA GLU A 77 -9.20 -13.71 1.26
C GLU A 77 -7.74 -13.40 0.90
N CYS A 78 -7.07 -12.52 1.63
CA CYS A 78 -5.63 -12.28 1.44
C CYS A 78 -4.81 -13.54 1.76
N GLN A 79 -5.14 -14.26 2.83
CA GLN A 79 -4.49 -15.52 3.18
C GLN A 79 -4.66 -16.59 2.11
N GLU A 80 -5.80 -16.63 1.43
CA GLU A 80 -6.07 -17.59 0.36
C GLU A 80 -5.38 -17.21 -0.95
N LEU A 81 -5.46 -15.95 -1.35
CA LEU A 81 -5.12 -15.47 -2.69
C LEU A 81 -3.67 -15.02 -2.87
N LEU A 82 -3.01 -14.56 -1.79
CA LEU A 82 -1.65 -14.04 -1.90
C LEU A 82 -0.60 -15.16 -1.89
N PRO A 83 0.50 -15.00 -2.66
CA PRO A 83 1.60 -15.96 -2.67
C PRO A 83 2.22 -16.17 -1.29
N LYS A 84 2.53 -17.42 -0.99
CA LYS A 84 3.12 -17.88 0.28
C LYS A 84 4.56 -18.37 0.07
N ALA A 85 5.33 -18.44 1.16
CA ALA A 85 6.61 -19.12 1.13
C ALA A 85 6.42 -20.64 0.89
N PRO A 86 7.37 -21.34 0.26
CA PRO A 86 7.31 -22.78 0.12
C PRO A 86 7.13 -23.47 1.49
N GLY A 87 6.02 -24.22 1.64
CA GLY A 87 5.66 -24.89 2.90
C GLY A 87 5.13 -23.96 4.00
N GLY A 88 4.87 -22.71 3.70
CA GLY A 88 4.25 -21.76 4.63
C GLY A 88 2.73 -21.68 4.47
N ASP A 89 2.05 -21.37 5.56
CA ASP A 89 0.59 -21.21 5.58
C ASP A 89 0.15 -19.75 5.39
N GLU A 90 1.03 -18.78 5.68
CA GLU A 90 0.74 -17.36 5.62
C GLU A 90 1.34 -16.69 4.37
N PRO A 91 0.68 -15.64 3.83
CA PRO A 91 1.19 -14.85 2.72
C PRO A 91 2.51 -14.15 3.05
N LEU A 92 3.35 -13.99 2.03
CA LEU A 92 4.54 -13.14 2.14
C LEU A 92 4.14 -11.65 2.23
N PRO A 93 4.80 -10.86 3.09
CA PRO A 93 4.54 -9.42 3.23
C PRO A 93 4.63 -8.65 1.92
N GLU A 94 5.55 -9.05 1.04
CA GLU A 94 5.73 -8.48 -0.30
C GLU A 94 4.49 -8.61 -1.16
N GLY A 95 3.72 -9.70 -1.00
CA GLY A 95 2.46 -9.90 -1.70
C GLY A 95 1.40 -8.89 -1.27
N LEU A 96 1.26 -8.66 0.04
CA LEU A 96 0.34 -7.66 0.56
C LEU A 96 0.78 -6.23 0.17
N PHE A 97 2.08 -5.94 0.25
CA PHE A 97 2.61 -4.65 -0.20
C PHE A 97 2.28 -4.39 -1.67
N TRP A 98 2.49 -5.39 -2.54
CA TRP A 98 2.13 -5.32 -3.95
C TRP A 98 0.64 -4.99 -4.13
N LEU A 99 -0.23 -5.73 -3.48
CA LEU A 99 -1.68 -5.50 -3.53
C LEU A 99 -2.05 -4.07 -3.11
N LEU A 100 -1.49 -3.57 -2.00
CA LEU A 100 -1.79 -2.23 -1.50
C LEU A 100 -1.41 -1.13 -2.48
N VAL A 101 -0.26 -1.23 -3.15
CA VAL A 101 0.22 -0.19 -4.06
C VAL A 101 -0.33 -0.30 -5.47
N THR A 102 -0.62 -1.51 -5.96
CA THR A 102 -1.11 -1.73 -7.34
C THR A 102 -2.61 -1.95 -7.45
N GLY A 103 -3.25 -2.43 -6.37
CA GLY A 103 -4.64 -2.88 -6.37
C GLY A 103 -4.86 -4.27 -6.98
N GLU A 104 -3.79 -5.02 -7.29
CA GLU A 104 -3.86 -6.34 -7.92
C GLU A 104 -3.18 -7.40 -7.08
N ILE A 105 -3.72 -8.62 -7.12
CA ILE A 105 -3.06 -9.80 -6.54
C ILE A 105 -1.83 -10.13 -7.39
N PRO A 106 -0.62 -10.15 -6.81
CA PRO A 106 0.59 -10.46 -7.55
C PRO A 106 0.72 -11.95 -7.87
N THR A 107 1.50 -12.25 -8.89
CA THR A 107 1.95 -13.62 -9.14
C THR A 107 3.09 -13.99 -8.20
N GLU A 108 3.36 -15.31 -8.04
CA GLU A 108 4.52 -15.77 -7.26
C GLU A 108 5.86 -15.22 -7.81
N GLU A 109 5.99 -15.09 -9.13
CA GLU A 109 7.19 -14.54 -9.75
C GLU A 109 7.39 -13.06 -9.39
N GLN A 110 6.31 -12.27 -9.38
CA GLN A 110 6.33 -10.88 -8.97
C GLN A 110 6.72 -10.71 -7.50
N VAL A 111 6.18 -11.56 -6.62
CA VAL A 111 6.53 -11.55 -5.19
C VAL A 111 7.99 -11.93 -4.99
N ARG A 112 8.48 -13.01 -5.64
CA ARG A 112 9.90 -13.40 -5.57
C ARG A 112 10.84 -12.33 -6.10
N GLY A 113 10.46 -11.67 -7.20
CA GLY A 113 11.23 -10.57 -7.76
C GLY A 113 11.34 -9.38 -6.81
N LEU A 114 10.24 -9.03 -6.15
CA LEU A 114 10.21 -7.96 -5.14
C LEU A 114 11.04 -8.32 -3.90
N SER A 115 10.94 -9.56 -3.41
CA SER A 115 11.76 -10.05 -2.29
C SER A 115 13.25 -9.97 -2.61
N ALA A 116 13.66 -10.37 -3.81
CA ALA A 116 15.06 -10.28 -4.24
C ALA A 116 15.51 -8.82 -4.32
N GLU A 117 14.70 -7.92 -4.88
CA GLU A 117 15.03 -6.49 -4.94
C GLU A 117 15.17 -5.87 -3.55
N TRP A 118 14.32 -6.22 -2.59
CA TRP A 118 14.43 -5.74 -1.22
C TRP A 118 15.69 -6.28 -0.53
N ALA A 119 16.02 -7.55 -0.72
CA ALA A 119 17.24 -8.15 -0.18
C ALA A 119 18.50 -7.45 -0.73
N ASP A 120 18.56 -7.18 -2.02
CA ASP A 120 19.68 -6.48 -2.66
C ASP A 120 19.87 -5.04 -2.11
N ARG A 121 18.80 -4.41 -1.65
CA ARG A 121 18.81 -3.05 -1.10
C ARG A 121 18.86 -2.99 0.43
N ALA A 122 18.88 -4.12 1.12
CA ALA A 122 18.80 -4.18 2.58
C ALA A 122 20.08 -3.71 3.29
N ALA A 123 21.21 -3.62 2.60
CA ALA A 123 22.48 -3.20 3.19
C ALA A 123 22.43 -1.72 3.63
N LEU A 124 22.74 -1.47 4.90
CA LEU A 124 22.84 -0.11 5.42
C LEU A 124 24.19 0.52 5.06
N PRO A 125 24.24 1.81 4.67
CA PRO A 125 25.48 2.55 4.53
C PRO A 125 26.27 2.58 5.86
N SER A 126 27.60 2.54 5.79
CA SER A 126 28.46 2.45 6.98
C SER A 126 28.25 3.60 7.98
N HIS A 127 27.98 4.81 7.50
CA HIS A 127 27.70 5.94 8.38
C HIS A 127 26.38 5.76 9.18
N VAL A 128 25.37 5.10 8.62
CA VAL A 128 24.12 4.77 9.32
C VAL A 128 24.37 3.72 10.39
N VAL A 129 25.14 2.67 10.08
CA VAL A 129 25.56 1.64 11.06
C VAL A 129 26.32 2.29 12.22
N THR A 130 27.27 3.18 11.92
CA THR A 130 28.03 3.92 12.94
C THR A 130 27.12 4.76 13.82
N MET A 131 26.17 5.48 13.22
CA MET A 131 25.18 6.28 13.96
C MET A 131 24.36 5.41 14.90
N LEU A 132 23.80 4.29 14.42
CA LEU A 132 22.98 3.39 15.22
C LEU A 132 23.77 2.78 16.40
N ASN A 133 25.01 2.39 16.17
CA ASN A 133 25.87 1.82 17.21
C ASN A 133 26.27 2.83 18.31
N ASN A 134 26.13 4.12 18.05
CA ASN A 134 26.41 5.19 19.02
C ASN A 134 25.16 5.68 19.79
N PHE A 135 23.99 5.09 19.53
CA PHE A 135 22.82 5.43 20.32
C PHE A 135 22.94 4.95 21.77
N PRO A 136 22.50 5.73 22.77
CA PRO A 136 22.48 5.32 24.16
C PRO A 136 21.62 4.06 24.34
N SER A 137 22.06 3.12 25.19
CA SER A 137 21.29 1.90 25.51
C SER A 137 19.93 2.18 26.18
N THR A 138 19.72 3.41 26.64
CA THR A 138 18.45 3.88 27.26
C THR A 138 17.49 4.49 26.25
N MET A 139 17.85 4.55 24.97
CA MET A 139 16.95 5.06 23.94
C MET A 139 15.86 4.02 23.63
N HIS A 140 14.62 4.48 23.62
CA HIS A 140 13.44 3.75 23.19
C HIS A 140 12.93 4.26 21.86
#